data_c905bf4808af876d736d41ee5d20ffe0
#
_entry.id   c905bf4808af876d736d41ee5d20ffe0
#
_cell.length_a   1.000
_cell.length_b   1.000
_cell.length_c   1.000
_cell.angle_alpha   90.00
_cell.angle_beta   90.00
_cell.angle_gamma   90.00
#
_symmetry.space_group_name_H-M   'P 1'
#
loop_
_entity.id
_entity.type
_entity.pdbx_description
1 polymer ?
#
loop_
_entity_poly.entity_id
_entity_poly.type
_entity_poly.pdbx_seq_one_letter_code
_entity_poly.pdbx_strand_id
1 'polypeptide(L)'
;MKLYSIAKRFRIDSPDKFRLSGHDPAECYGLTADKKEAKAMLAEGIERLAELQERLYANDRWSVLIVLQAMDAAGKDGIIKHVMSGINPQGCEVHSFKQPSAEELQHDFLWRVAQRLPTNGRIGIFNRSHYEEVLTVRVHKELLARENRRTRSARNSGSSVSTISAPSSVISRATAR
;
A
#
# COMPACT_ATOMS: atom_id res chain seq x y z
N MET A 1 22.30 -4.81 -8.69
CA MET A 1 21.74 -5.44 -9.90
C MET A 1 20.81 -6.62 -9.60
N LYS A 2 21.14 -7.47 -8.63
CA LYS A 2 20.36 -8.67 -8.21
C LYS A 2 18.96 -8.32 -7.64
N LEU A 3 18.85 -7.30 -6.77
CA LEU A 3 17.59 -6.85 -6.15
C LEU A 3 16.54 -6.40 -7.18
N TYR A 4 16.95 -5.62 -8.19
CA TYR A 4 16.03 -5.15 -9.22
C TYR A 4 15.47 -6.29 -10.08
N SER A 5 16.28 -7.29 -10.39
CA SER A 5 15.85 -8.45 -11.18
C SER A 5 14.85 -9.32 -10.41
N ILE A 6 15.00 -9.42 -9.08
CA ILE A 6 14.07 -10.12 -8.21
C ILE A 6 12.75 -9.36 -8.11
N ALA A 7 12.80 -8.06 -7.82
CA ALA A 7 11.62 -7.21 -7.70
C ALA A 7 10.75 -7.24 -8.97
N LYS A 8 11.37 -7.33 -10.16
CA LYS A 8 10.66 -7.43 -11.43
C LYS A 8 9.74 -8.66 -11.52
N ARG A 9 10.06 -9.74 -10.85
CA ARG A 9 9.24 -10.98 -10.85
C ARG A 9 7.96 -10.85 -10.04
N PHE A 10 7.96 -9.97 -9.04
CA PHE A 10 6.79 -9.69 -8.19
C PHE A 10 5.96 -8.52 -8.71
N ARG A 11 6.44 -7.85 -9.75
CA ARG A 11 5.78 -6.68 -10.31
C ARG A 11 4.70 -7.09 -11.30
N ILE A 12 3.48 -6.63 -11.08
CA ILE A 12 2.33 -6.84 -11.96
C ILE A 12 2.02 -5.51 -12.65
N ASP A 13 2.44 -5.39 -13.91
CA ASP A 13 2.27 -4.17 -14.71
C ASP A 13 1.01 -4.22 -15.60
N SER A 14 0.44 -5.40 -15.80
CA SER A 14 -0.70 -5.63 -16.71
C SER A 14 -1.78 -6.40 -15.98
N PRO A 15 -2.73 -5.71 -15.32
CA PRO A 15 -3.80 -6.36 -14.57
C PRO A 15 -4.66 -7.28 -15.43
N ASP A 16 -4.86 -6.96 -16.69
CA ASP A 16 -5.66 -7.77 -17.63
C ASP A 16 -5.03 -9.14 -17.93
N LYS A 17 -3.71 -9.24 -17.83
CA LYS A 17 -2.95 -10.48 -18.03
C LYS A 17 -2.71 -11.25 -16.75
N PHE A 18 -3.01 -10.64 -15.59
CA PHE A 18 -2.81 -11.27 -14.30
C PHE A 18 -3.86 -12.36 -14.06
N ARG A 19 -3.38 -13.54 -13.62
CA ARG A 19 -4.22 -14.64 -13.17
C ARG A 19 -3.71 -15.12 -11.81
N LEU A 20 -4.54 -15.02 -10.79
CA LEU A 20 -4.18 -15.42 -9.43
C LEU A 20 -3.75 -16.90 -9.34
N SER A 21 -4.40 -17.77 -10.12
CA SER A 21 -4.05 -19.21 -10.17
C SER A 21 -2.66 -19.51 -10.75
N GLY A 22 -2.03 -18.53 -11.39
CA GLY A 22 -0.66 -18.65 -11.92
C GLY A 22 0.41 -18.18 -10.95
N HIS A 23 0.05 -17.79 -9.73
CA HIS A 23 0.97 -17.30 -8.72
C HIS A 23 0.91 -18.18 -7.46
N ASP A 24 1.99 -18.89 -7.22
CA ASP A 24 2.15 -19.67 -5.98
C ASP A 24 2.63 -18.70 -4.86
N PRO A 25 1.88 -18.53 -3.77
CA PRO A 25 2.31 -17.69 -2.66
C PRO A 25 3.55 -18.19 -1.92
N ALA A 26 3.92 -19.48 -2.11
CA ALA A 26 5.14 -20.08 -1.56
C ALA A 26 6.35 -19.95 -2.50
N GLU A 27 6.18 -19.43 -3.72
CA GLU A 27 7.25 -19.30 -4.71
C GLU A 27 8.30 -18.28 -4.25
N CYS A 28 9.53 -18.70 -4.15
CA CYS A 28 10.66 -17.86 -3.72
C CYS A 28 11.45 -17.28 -4.90
N TYR A 29 11.11 -17.60 -6.15
CA TYR A 29 11.77 -17.13 -7.37
C TYR A 29 13.31 -17.23 -7.36
N GLY A 30 13.84 -18.29 -6.75
CA GLY A 30 15.28 -18.52 -6.62
C GLY A 30 15.96 -17.64 -5.57
N LEU A 31 15.19 -16.97 -4.71
CA LEU A 31 15.70 -16.49 -3.44
C LEU A 31 16.07 -17.74 -2.62
N THR A 32 17.35 -17.92 -2.42
CA THR A 32 17.85 -19.10 -1.73
C THR A 32 17.28 -19.20 -0.32
N ALA A 33 17.09 -20.42 0.14
CA ALA A 33 16.71 -20.72 1.51
C ALA A 33 17.80 -20.30 2.53
N ASP A 34 18.91 -19.71 2.08
CA ASP A 34 19.96 -19.19 2.96
C ASP A 34 19.50 -17.89 3.61
N LYS A 35 19.12 -18.03 4.87
CA LYS A 35 18.69 -16.94 5.74
C LYS A 35 19.76 -15.83 5.90
N LYS A 36 21.04 -16.18 5.77
CA LYS A 36 22.15 -15.24 5.87
C LYS A 36 22.24 -14.35 4.62
N GLU A 37 22.13 -14.95 3.44
CA GLU A 37 22.10 -14.20 2.18
C GLU A 37 20.87 -13.28 2.10
N ALA A 38 19.68 -13.79 2.47
CA ALA A 38 18.46 -12.99 2.51
C ALA A 38 18.57 -11.77 3.45
N LYS A 39 19.19 -11.94 4.62
CA LYS A 39 19.45 -10.81 5.54
C LYS A 39 20.42 -9.79 4.97
N ALA A 40 21.48 -10.22 4.30
CA ALA A 40 22.44 -9.33 3.67
C ALA A 40 21.78 -8.51 2.54
N MET A 41 20.97 -9.16 1.71
CA MET A 41 20.21 -8.49 0.65
C MET A 41 19.19 -7.48 1.22
N LEU A 42 18.54 -7.82 2.33
CA LEU A 42 17.63 -6.90 3.01
C LEU A 42 18.37 -5.66 3.53
N ALA A 43 19.53 -5.84 4.15
CA ALA A 43 20.35 -4.74 4.66
C ALA A 43 20.78 -3.79 3.53
N GLU A 44 21.30 -4.32 2.41
CA GLU A 44 21.62 -3.55 1.20
C GLU A 44 20.40 -2.77 0.67
N GLY A 45 19.23 -3.43 0.66
CA GLY A 45 17.98 -2.81 0.24
C GLY A 45 17.56 -1.65 1.15
N ILE A 46 17.74 -1.79 2.45
CA ILE A 46 17.42 -0.75 3.44
C ILE A 46 18.36 0.46 3.28
N GLU A 47 19.66 0.24 3.13
CA GLU A 47 20.62 1.33 2.88
C GLU A 47 20.24 2.11 1.62
N ARG A 48 19.94 1.40 0.55
CA ARG A 48 19.51 2.04 -0.69
C ARG A 48 18.19 2.80 -0.56
N LEU A 49 17.26 2.27 0.21
CA LEU A 49 15.98 2.93 0.48
C LEU A 49 16.19 4.21 1.29
N ALA A 50 17.09 4.20 2.28
CA ALA A 50 17.44 5.38 3.07
C ALA A 50 18.02 6.49 2.19
N GLU A 51 18.97 6.18 1.30
CA GLU A 51 19.51 7.15 0.34
C GLU A 51 18.42 7.76 -0.58
N LEU A 52 17.50 6.92 -1.07
CA LEU A 52 16.41 7.38 -1.92
C LEU A 52 15.43 8.26 -1.16
N GLN A 53 15.17 7.94 0.10
CA GLN A 53 14.30 8.73 0.97
C GLN A 53 14.91 10.11 1.25
N GLU A 54 16.21 10.19 1.53
CA GLU A 54 16.91 11.48 1.70
C GLU A 54 16.83 12.35 0.45
N ARG A 55 17.01 11.75 -0.72
CA ARG A 55 16.84 12.46 -2.00
C ARG A 55 15.40 12.93 -2.21
N LEU A 56 14.41 12.11 -1.87
CA LEU A 56 13.01 12.49 -1.95
C LEU A 56 12.71 13.67 -1.03
N TYR A 57 13.21 13.59 0.20
CA TYR A 57 13.05 14.65 1.21
C TYR A 57 13.68 15.97 0.76
N ALA A 58 14.91 15.92 0.27
CA ALA A 58 15.62 17.11 -0.22
C ALA A 58 15.00 17.71 -1.49
N ASN A 59 14.39 16.88 -2.34
CA ASN A 59 13.74 17.35 -3.57
C ASN A 59 12.41 18.08 -3.31
N ASP A 60 11.66 17.67 -2.32
CA ASP A 60 10.39 18.26 -1.84
C ASP A 60 9.33 18.54 -2.94
N ARG A 61 9.38 17.81 -4.04
CA ARG A 61 8.43 17.95 -5.15
C ARG A 61 7.41 16.85 -5.23
N TRP A 62 7.77 15.68 -4.72
CA TRP A 62 6.97 14.45 -4.82
C TRP A 62 6.82 13.80 -3.47
N SER A 63 5.76 13.09 -3.28
CA SER A 63 5.58 12.17 -2.17
C SER A 63 5.42 10.74 -2.69
N VAL A 64 5.68 9.77 -1.84
CA VAL A 64 5.46 8.36 -2.14
C VAL A 64 4.44 7.81 -1.16
N LEU A 65 3.39 7.17 -1.66
CA LEU A 65 2.41 6.47 -0.84
C LEU A 65 2.57 4.96 -1.05
N ILE A 66 2.87 4.25 0.02
CA ILE A 66 2.93 2.78 0.05
C ILE A 66 1.67 2.26 0.73
N VAL A 67 0.89 1.47 0.02
CA VAL A 67 -0.33 0.85 0.56
C VAL A 67 -0.08 -0.63 0.77
N LEU A 68 -0.15 -1.08 2.02
CA LEU A 68 -0.02 -2.48 2.40
C LEU A 68 -1.40 -3.06 2.72
N GLN A 69 -1.93 -3.82 1.78
CA GLN A 69 -3.22 -4.48 1.91
C GLN A 69 -3.05 -5.99 1.82
N ALA A 70 -3.48 -6.70 2.84
CA ALA A 70 -3.49 -8.15 2.89
C ALA A 70 -4.38 -8.64 4.03
N MET A 71 -4.68 -9.95 4.07
CA MET A 71 -5.40 -10.58 5.18
C MET A 71 -4.66 -10.39 6.52
N ASP A 72 -5.36 -10.60 7.61
CA ASP A 72 -4.77 -10.60 8.94
C ASP A 72 -3.66 -11.67 9.02
N ALA A 73 -2.64 -11.38 9.80
CA ALA A 73 -1.43 -12.20 9.95
C ALA A 73 -0.57 -12.39 8.68
N ALA A 74 -0.87 -11.72 7.57
CA ALA A 74 -0.10 -11.81 6.33
C ALA A 74 1.26 -11.07 6.35
N GLY A 75 1.69 -10.56 7.50
CA GLY A 75 3.03 -10.00 7.68
C GLY A 75 3.16 -8.49 7.39
N LYS A 76 2.06 -7.73 7.21
CA LYS A 76 2.10 -6.28 6.96
C LYS A 76 2.96 -5.53 7.97
N ASP A 77 2.72 -5.77 9.27
CA ASP A 77 3.48 -5.12 10.36
C ASP A 77 4.96 -5.53 10.34
N GLY A 78 5.23 -6.79 9.98
CA GLY A 78 6.59 -7.29 9.81
C GLY A 78 7.34 -6.56 8.68
N ILE A 79 6.68 -6.32 7.54
CA ILE A 79 7.26 -5.55 6.43
C ILE A 79 7.60 -4.13 6.91
N ILE A 80 6.66 -3.43 7.55
CA ILE A 80 6.89 -2.08 8.06
C ILE A 80 8.08 -2.09 9.02
N LYS A 81 8.07 -2.98 10.01
CA LYS A 81 9.11 -3.07 11.02
C LYS A 81 10.51 -3.33 10.44
N HIS A 82 10.61 -4.25 9.48
CA HIS A 82 11.92 -4.70 9.01
C HIS A 82 12.44 -3.91 7.81
N VAL A 83 11.57 -3.48 6.89
CA VAL A 83 11.97 -2.74 5.69
C VAL A 83 12.20 -1.27 6.01
N MET A 84 11.38 -0.69 6.91
CA MET A 84 11.44 0.74 7.22
C MET A 84 12.37 1.07 8.40
N SER A 85 13.05 0.08 9.00
CA SER A 85 13.88 0.26 10.20
C SER A 85 15.11 1.17 10.02
N GLY A 86 15.59 1.33 8.79
CA GLY A 86 16.76 2.18 8.48
C GLY A 86 16.42 3.55 7.90
N ILE A 87 15.16 3.92 7.84
CA ILE A 87 14.71 5.16 7.22
C ILE A 87 14.60 6.27 8.27
N ASN A 88 14.93 7.50 7.89
CA ASN A 88 14.76 8.66 8.74
C ASN A 88 13.26 8.85 9.10
N PRO A 89 12.89 8.76 10.38
CA PRO A 89 11.50 8.89 10.80
C PRO A 89 10.86 10.24 10.48
N GLN A 90 11.65 11.29 10.31
CA GLN A 90 11.15 12.61 9.90
C GLN A 90 10.61 12.63 8.48
N GLY A 91 11.08 11.74 7.63
CA GLY A 91 10.65 11.64 6.22
C GLY A 91 9.64 10.53 5.96
N CYS A 92 9.11 9.88 7.00
CA CYS A 92 8.24 8.73 6.87
C CYS A 92 7.09 8.78 7.89
N GLU A 93 5.87 8.53 7.43
CA GLU A 93 4.66 8.51 8.27
C GLU A 93 3.92 7.19 8.07
N VAL A 94 3.57 6.51 9.19
CA VAL A 94 2.82 5.25 9.16
C VAL A 94 1.43 5.47 9.73
N HIS A 95 0.42 5.16 8.93
CA HIS A 95 -0.99 5.24 9.33
C HIS A 95 -1.64 3.86 9.25
N SER A 96 -2.20 3.41 10.38
CA SER A 96 -2.96 2.16 10.44
C SER A 96 -4.45 2.45 10.40
N PHE A 97 -5.12 2.02 9.35
CA PHE A 97 -6.57 2.15 9.21
C PHE A 97 -7.27 0.97 9.88
N LYS A 98 -7.71 1.20 11.11
CA LYS A 98 -8.56 0.28 11.89
C LYS A 98 -10.03 0.66 11.71
N GLN A 99 -10.90 0.10 12.55
CA GLN A 99 -12.31 0.46 12.56
C GLN A 99 -12.49 2.00 12.62
N PRO A 100 -13.36 2.57 11.77
CA PRO A 100 -13.60 4.01 11.73
C PRO A 100 -14.08 4.57 13.07
N SER A 101 -13.64 5.77 13.42
CA SER A 101 -14.16 6.53 14.55
C SER A 101 -15.57 7.06 14.28
N ALA A 102 -16.24 7.56 15.31
CA ALA A 102 -17.56 8.17 15.17
C ALA A 102 -17.54 9.40 14.24
N GLU A 103 -16.45 10.17 14.23
CA GLU A 103 -16.25 11.30 13.34
C GLU A 103 -16.04 10.82 11.90
N GLU A 104 -15.15 9.85 11.68
CA GLU A 104 -14.87 9.30 10.35
C GLU A 104 -16.13 8.71 9.69
N LEU A 105 -17.04 8.13 10.47
CA LEU A 105 -18.32 7.61 9.98
C LEU A 105 -19.32 8.70 9.55
N GLN A 106 -19.09 9.97 9.87
CA GLN A 106 -19.90 11.10 9.39
C GLN A 106 -19.48 11.59 8.01
N HIS A 107 -18.35 11.17 7.54
CA HIS A 107 -17.76 11.54 6.25
C HIS A 107 -17.78 10.39 5.25
N ASP A 108 -17.48 10.69 4.01
CA ASP A 108 -17.20 9.67 2.99
C ASP A 108 -15.98 8.82 3.40
N PHE A 109 -15.98 7.54 3.06
CA PHE A 109 -14.91 6.60 3.44
C PHE A 109 -13.50 7.03 2.95
N LEU A 110 -13.41 7.85 1.90
CA LEU A 110 -12.14 8.40 1.44
C LEU A 110 -11.64 9.57 2.29
N TRP A 111 -12.52 10.22 3.06
CA TRP A 111 -12.15 11.39 3.85
C TRP A 111 -11.01 11.09 4.81
N ARG A 112 -11.10 10.00 5.59
CA ARG A 112 -10.06 9.59 6.54
C ARG A 112 -8.73 9.30 5.86
N VAL A 113 -8.77 8.78 4.64
CA VAL A 113 -7.59 8.47 3.83
C VAL A 113 -6.95 9.75 3.29
N ALA A 114 -7.77 10.67 2.77
CA ALA A 114 -7.31 11.95 2.25
C ALA A 114 -6.59 12.79 3.31
N GLN A 115 -7.04 12.75 4.56
CA GLN A 115 -6.40 13.43 5.69
C GLN A 115 -5.00 12.90 6.05
N ARG A 116 -4.65 11.73 5.55
CA ARG A 116 -3.39 11.03 5.87
C ARG A 116 -2.46 10.87 4.67
N LEU A 117 -2.78 11.53 3.57
CA LEU A 117 -1.89 11.55 2.42
C LEU A 117 -0.57 12.25 2.77
N PRO A 118 0.58 11.70 2.36
CA PRO A 118 1.87 12.29 2.67
C PRO A 118 2.05 13.63 1.96
N THR A 119 2.67 14.57 2.66
CA THR A 119 3.13 15.82 2.05
C THR A 119 4.35 15.58 1.16
N ASN A 120 4.71 16.56 0.34
CA ASN A 120 5.88 16.49 -0.51
C ASN A 120 7.14 16.14 0.32
N GLY A 121 8.08 15.48 -0.31
CA GLY A 121 9.31 15.01 0.33
C GLY A 121 9.15 13.80 1.25
N ARG A 122 7.93 13.32 1.51
CA ARG A 122 7.67 12.27 2.50
C ARG A 122 7.19 10.96 1.89
N ILE A 123 7.43 9.89 2.64
CA ILE A 123 6.88 8.56 2.38
C ILE A 123 5.74 8.33 3.37
N GLY A 124 4.52 8.21 2.85
CA GLY A 124 3.36 7.74 3.61
C GLY A 124 3.22 6.22 3.48
N ILE A 125 2.97 5.53 4.59
CA ILE A 125 2.71 4.10 4.62
C ILE A 125 1.35 3.85 5.22
N PHE A 126 0.47 3.29 4.42
CA PHE A 126 -0.84 2.86 4.87
C PHE A 126 -0.81 1.37 5.22
N ASN A 127 -0.91 1.08 6.51
CA ASN A 127 -1.17 -0.27 7.00
C ASN A 127 -2.68 -0.50 6.99
N ARG A 128 -3.17 -1.23 6.01
CA ARG A 128 -4.53 -1.22 5.48
C ARG A 128 -4.86 0.13 4.80
N SER A 129 -6.03 0.27 4.22
CA SER A 129 -6.43 1.49 3.50
C SER A 129 -7.95 1.51 3.30
N HIS A 130 -8.43 2.40 2.45
CA HIS A 130 -9.82 2.41 1.98
C HIS A 130 -10.25 1.08 1.32
N TYR A 131 -9.32 0.25 0.87
CA TYR A 131 -9.63 -1.09 0.37
C TYR A 131 -10.22 -2.00 1.45
N GLU A 132 -9.92 -1.76 2.73
CA GLU A 132 -10.56 -2.48 3.83
C GLU A 132 -12.07 -2.25 3.82
N GLU A 133 -12.48 -0.99 3.68
CA GLU A 133 -13.89 -0.61 3.58
C GLU A 133 -14.57 -1.29 2.39
N VAL A 134 -13.94 -1.21 1.21
CA VAL A 134 -14.44 -1.83 -0.02
C VAL A 134 -14.63 -3.33 0.13
N LEU A 135 -13.67 -4.02 0.75
CA LEU A 135 -13.72 -5.46 0.96
C LEU A 135 -14.76 -5.82 2.01
N THR A 136 -14.76 -5.12 3.14
CA THR A 136 -15.69 -5.37 4.26
C THR A 136 -17.13 -5.17 3.83
N VAL A 137 -17.40 -4.10 3.11
CA VAL A 137 -18.74 -3.79 2.59
C VAL A 137 -19.22 -4.81 1.55
N ARG A 138 -18.33 -5.33 0.72
CA ARG A 138 -18.68 -6.41 -0.24
C ARG A 138 -19.05 -7.72 0.45
N VAL A 139 -18.37 -8.03 1.56
CA VAL A 139 -18.62 -9.26 2.32
C VAL A 139 -19.82 -9.09 3.27
N HIS A 140 -19.93 -7.93 3.91
CA HIS A 140 -20.91 -7.62 4.93
C HIS A 140 -21.83 -6.48 4.49
N LYS A 141 -22.80 -6.79 3.63
CA LYS A 141 -23.75 -5.80 3.08
C LYS A 141 -24.56 -5.07 4.15
N GLU A 142 -24.76 -5.69 5.30
CA GLU A 142 -25.41 -5.10 6.46
C GLU A 142 -24.65 -3.88 7.04
N LEU A 143 -23.35 -3.78 6.84
CA LEU A 143 -22.56 -2.64 7.28
C LEU A 143 -22.85 -1.40 6.43
N LEU A 144 -23.17 -1.57 5.17
CA LEU A 144 -23.65 -0.48 4.30
C LEU A 144 -24.87 0.24 4.88
N ALA A 145 -25.77 -0.50 5.51
CA ALA A 145 -26.97 0.06 6.12
C ALA A 145 -26.67 0.95 7.34
N ARG A 146 -25.54 0.74 8.01
CA ARG A 146 -25.08 1.58 9.13
C ARG A 146 -24.41 2.86 8.67
N GLU A 147 -23.63 2.81 7.59
CA GLU A 147 -22.97 3.98 6.98
C GLU A 147 -23.98 4.86 6.24
N ASN A 148 -25.02 4.27 5.70
CA ASN A 148 -25.94 4.87 4.73
C ASN A 148 -27.19 5.48 5.29
N ARG A 149 -27.33 5.69 6.56
CA ARG A 149 -28.50 6.46 7.03
C ARG A 149 -28.54 7.91 6.52
N ARG A 150 -27.48 8.39 5.83
CA ARG A 150 -27.39 9.79 5.39
C ARG A 150 -27.16 10.03 3.92
N THR A 151 -26.83 9.05 3.12
CA THR A 151 -26.61 9.29 1.66
C THR A 151 -27.37 8.29 0.79
N ARG A 152 -28.33 8.81 0.04
CA ARG A 152 -29.01 8.11 -1.07
C ARG A 152 -28.05 7.59 -2.15
N SER A 153 -26.77 7.97 -2.07
CA SER A 153 -25.69 7.62 -2.99
C SER A 153 -25.13 6.22 -2.77
N ALA A 154 -25.39 5.60 -1.66
CA ALA A 154 -24.75 4.34 -1.30
C ALA A 154 -25.22 3.11 -2.10
N ARG A 155 -26.29 3.18 -2.84
CA ARG A 155 -26.62 2.10 -3.81
C ARG A 155 -25.57 1.96 -4.91
N ASN A 156 -24.83 3.04 -5.22
CA ASN A 156 -23.76 3.06 -6.21
C ASN A 156 -22.36 2.99 -5.61
N SER A 157 -22.18 3.08 -4.30
CA SER A 157 -20.83 3.14 -3.69
C SER A 157 -20.02 1.89 -3.97
N GLY A 158 -20.63 0.72 -3.98
CA GLY A 158 -19.94 -0.52 -4.35
C GLY A 158 -19.44 -0.56 -5.80
N SER A 159 -20.16 0.06 -6.73
CA SER A 159 -19.76 0.13 -8.14
C SER A 159 -18.85 1.33 -8.43
N SER A 160 -19.08 2.47 -7.76
CA SER A 160 -18.21 3.64 -7.89
C SER A 160 -16.85 3.44 -7.21
N VAL A 161 -16.81 2.72 -6.09
CA VAL A 161 -15.55 2.36 -5.43
C VAL A 161 -14.73 1.39 -6.27
N SER A 162 -15.36 0.44 -6.97
CA SER A 162 -14.64 -0.44 -7.90
C SER A 162 -14.09 0.32 -9.11
N THR A 163 -14.69 1.43 -9.49
CA THR A 163 -14.24 2.29 -10.59
C THR A 163 -13.10 3.23 -10.15
N ILE A 164 -13.09 3.69 -8.89
CA ILE A 164 -12.00 4.50 -8.33
C ILE A 164 -10.74 3.67 -8.07
N SER A 165 -10.89 2.37 -7.82
CA SER A 165 -9.75 1.46 -7.61
C SER A 165 -9.01 1.05 -8.89
N ALA A 166 -9.48 1.44 -10.05
CA ALA A 166 -8.79 1.24 -11.32
C ALA A 166 -8.55 2.60 -11.99
N PRO A 167 -7.46 3.29 -11.69
CA PRO A 167 -6.27 3.24 -12.49
C PRO A 167 -4.98 3.43 -11.69
N SER A 168 -4.24 2.39 -11.51
CA SER A 168 -2.85 2.40 -11.10
C SER A 168 -1.89 2.98 -12.16
N SER A 169 -2.41 3.58 -13.22
CA SER A 169 -1.60 4.10 -14.33
C SER A 169 -0.95 5.46 -14.08
N VAL A 170 -1.28 6.15 -12.99
CA VAL A 170 -0.71 7.48 -12.69
C VAL A 170 0.60 7.40 -11.91
N ILE A 171 0.86 6.31 -11.21
CA ILE A 171 2.06 6.17 -10.37
C ILE A 171 3.30 5.68 -11.16
N SER A 172 3.12 5.16 -12.37
CA SER A 172 4.19 4.53 -13.15
C SER A 172 5.04 5.46 -14.04
N ARG A 173 4.79 6.76 -14.10
CA ARG A 173 5.51 7.64 -15.04
C ARG A 173 6.67 8.44 -14.48
N ALA A 174 7.09 8.21 -13.25
CA ALA A 174 8.19 8.96 -12.62
C ALA A 174 9.57 8.28 -12.70
N THR A 175 9.75 7.24 -13.51
CA THR A 175 11.03 6.52 -13.60
C THR A 175 11.52 6.41 -15.03
N ALA A 176 11.71 7.54 -15.74
CA ALA A 176 12.55 7.58 -16.92
C ALA A 176 12.95 9.05 -17.24
N ARG A 177 14.04 9.50 -16.60
CA ARG A 177 15.09 10.34 -17.18
C ARG A 177 16.15 10.60 -16.15
#